data_dd956e8cf5a2abb3c4470ac150cacbbf
#
_entry.id   dd956e8cf5a2abb3c4470ac150cacbbf
#
_cell.length_a   1.000
_cell.length_b   1.000
_cell.length_c   1.000
_cell.angle_alpha   90.00
_cell.angle_beta   90.00
_cell.angle_gamma   90.00
#
_symmetry.space_group_name_H-M   'P 1'
#
loop_
_entity.id
_entity.type
_entity.pdbx_description
1 polymer ?
#
loop_
_entity_poly.entity_id
_entity_poly.type
_entity_poly.pdbx_seq_one_letter_code
_entity_poly.pdbx_strand_id
1 'polypeptide(L)'
;RHKIRRKYWEKALPLIQKTTGSFQNANPQKNNAVYGGTNKPGVLISCVANFDSARVEIYIDQGDYDKNRAVYRLLETHRSEIETAYGKALTWVCQEGVRGCRIYDKMTEVSITKEDDWDAMIAFHTQQAKKLLSAMQPFWT
;
A
#
# COMPACT_ATOMS: atom_id res chain seq x y z
N ARG A 1 21.86 4.14 -5.01
CA ARG A 1 20.46 3.96 -5.36
C ARG A 1 19.86 2.72 -4.71
N HIS A 2 20.36 1.55 -5.04
CA HIS A 2 19.90 0.31 -4.41
C HIS A 2 20.24 0.27 -2.93
N LYS A 3 21.38 0.80 -2.54
CA LYS A 3 21.82 0.87 -1.15
C LYS A 3 20.89 1.74 -0.32
N ILE A 4 20.45 2.88 -0.85
CA ILE A 4 19.59 3.79 -0.10
C ILE A 4 18.20 3.19 0.10
N ARG A 5 17.69 2.48 -0.90
CA ARG A 5 16.41 1.77 -0.79
C ARG A 5 16.47 0.70 0.29
N ARG A 6 17.53 -0.11 0.30
CA ARG A 6 17.73 -1.14 1.31
C ARG A 6 17.82 -0.54 2.71
N LYS A 7 18.58 0.55 2.86
CA LYS A 7 18.70 1.26 4.15
C LYS A 7 17.35 1.77 4.64
N TYR A 8 16.56 2.32 3.74
CA TYR A 8 15.22 2.79 4.08
C TYR A 8 14.37 1.63 4.62
N TRP A 9 14.30 0.52 3.89
CA TRP A 9 13.49 -0.63 4.31
C TRP A 9 14.03 -1.29 5.58
N GLU A 10 15.32 -1.27 5.80
CA GLU A 10 15.90 -1.77 7.06
C GLU A 10 15.35 -1.01 8.28
N LYS A 11 15.09 0.29 8.12
CA LYS A 11 14.48 1.11 9.18
C LYS A 11 12.96 0.99 9.22
N ALA A 12 12.32 1.06 8.07
CA ALA A 12 10.86 1.16 7.97
C ALA A 12 10.17 -0.18 8.20
N LEU A 13 10.69 -1.26 7.62
CA LEU A 13 9.99 -2.54 7.56
C LEU A 13 9.69 -3.14 8.95
N PRO A 14 10.61 -3.16 9.93
CA PRO A 14 10.27 -3.67 11.26
C PRO A 14 9.10 -2.94 11.91
N LEU A 15 9.01 -1.63 11.71
CA LEU A 15 7.91 -0.80 12.25
C LEU A 15 6.61 -1.07 11.51
N ILE A 16 6.67 -1.23 10.19
CA ILE A 16 5.51 -1.59 9.38
C ILE A 16 4.96 -2.96 9.80
N GLN A 17 5.82 -3.94 9.95
CA GLN A 17 5.46 -5.29 10.40
C GLN A 17 4.79 -5.27 11.77
N LYS A 18 5.38 -4.57 12.72
CA LYS A 18 4.86 -4.46 14.08
C LYS A 18 3.51 -3.79 14.12
N THR A 19 3.35 -2.71 13.36
CA THR A 19 2.14 -1.88 13.38
C THR A 19 0.97 -2.56 12.66
N THR A 20 1.24 -3.18 11.52
CA THR A 20 0.19 -3.76 10.68
C THR A 20 -0.10 -5.23 10.97
N GLY A 21 0.87 -5.96 11.53
CA GLY A 21 0.78 -7.43 11.62
C GLY A 21 0.92 -8.13 10.26
N SER A 22 1.18 -7.38 9.19
CA SER A 22 1.38 -7.88 7.84
C SER A 22 2.84 -7.71 7.42
N PHE A 23 3.19 -8.01 6.18
CA PHE A 23 4.55 -7.90 5.64
C PHE A 23 5.54 -8.89 6.28
N GLN A 24 5.06 -9.97 6.89
CA GLN A 24 5.91 -10.88 7.67
C GLN A 24 6.94 -11.62 6.82
N ASN A 25 6.65 -11.81 5.53
CA ASN A 25 7.56 -12.47 4.59
C ASN A 25 8.39 -11.47 3.78
N ALA A 26 8.23 -10.18 4.01
CA ALA A 26 8.99 -9.15 3.32
C ALA A 26 10.36 -8.97 3.97
N ASN A 27 11.35 -8.65 3.15
CA ASN A 27 12.70 -8.35 3.59
C ASN A 27 13.15 -7.01 3.04
N PRO A 28 14.07 -6.30 3.72
CA PRO A 28 14.68 -5.11 3.16
C PRO A 28 15.32 -5.45 1.82
N GLN A 29 15.03 -4.67 0.80
CA GLN A 29 15.46 -4.97 -0.55
C GLN A 29 15.75 -3.71 -1.34
N LYS A 30 16.33 -3.89 -2.52
CA LYS A 30 16.77 -2.81 -3.42
C LYS A 30 15.64 -2.18 -4.24
N ASN A 31 14.44 -2.74 -4.17
CA ASN A 31 13.29 -2.23 -4.92
C ASN A 31 12.62 -1.08 -4.18
N ASN A 32 11.81 -0.33 -4.90
CA ASN A 32 11.09 0.80 -4.33
C ASN A 32 9.85 0.41 -3.52
N ALA A 33 9.50 -0.87 -3.48
CA ALA A 33 8.29 -1.34 -2.80
C ALA A 33 8.54 -2.60 -1.99
N VAL A 34 7.79 -2.74 -0.92
CA VAL A 34 7.64 -3.98 -0.14
C VAL A 34 6.16 -4.36 -0.12
N TYR A 35 5.88 -5.65 -0.01
CA TYR A 35 4.53 -6.20 -0.13
C TYR A 35 4.15 -7.03 1.08
N GLY A 36 2.87 -7.02 1.42
CA GLY A 36 2.32 -7.82 2.49
C GLY A 36 0.97 -8.43 2.11
N GLY A 37 0.61 -9.49 2.83
CA GLY A 37 -0.70 -10.13 2.66
C GLY A 37 -1.82 -9.37 3.35
N THR A 38 -3.04 -9.63 2.90
CA THR A 38 -4.26 -8.97 3.42
C THR A 38 -5.29 -9.96 3.95
N ASN A 39 -4.99 -11.24 3.95
CA ASN A 39 -5.93 -12.35 4.22
C ASN A 39 -6.99 -12.53 3.13
N LYS A 40 -6.97 -11.72 2.09
CA LYS A 40 -7.79 -11.90 0.89
C LYS A 40 -6.88 -12.43 -0.22
N PRO A 41 -7.11 -13.65 -0.74
CA PRO A 41 -6.28 -14.18 -1.83
C PRO A 41 -6.24 -13.24 -3.03
N GLY A 42 -5.05 -13.03 -3.58
CA GLY A 42 -4.86 -12.17 -4.75
C GLY A 42 -4.91 -10.67 -4.45
N VAL A 43 -4.98 -10.28 -3.19
CA VAL A 43 -4.97 -8.87 -2.78
C VAL A 43 -3.78 -8.64 -1.86
N LEU A 44 -2.92 -7.70 -2.24
CA LEU A 44 -1.72 -7.34 -1.49
C LEU A 44 -1.81 -5.91 -0.99
N ILE A 45 -1.13 -5.64 0.12
CA ILE A 45 -0.83 -4.27 0.53
C ILE A 45 0.63 -4.00 0.19
N SER A 46 0.93 -2.79 -0.31
CA SER A 46 2.30 -2.41 -0.53
C SER A 46 2.61 -1.05 0.06
N CYS A 47 3.87 -0.88 0.46
CA CYS A 47 4.45 0.41 0.79
C CYS A 47 5.48 0.72 -0.29
N VAL A 48 5.39 1.92 -0.85
CA VAL A 48 6.24 2.35 -1.96
C VAL A 48 6.99 3.61 -1.56
N ALA A 49 8.29 3.65 -1.82
CA ALA A 49 9.14 4.81 -1.57
C ALA A 49 9.84 5.20 -2.86
N ASN A 50 9.51 6.38 -3.36
CA ASN A 50 10.02 6.90 -4.64
C ASN A 50 10.92 8.12 -4.43
N PHE A 51 11.45 8.65 -5.52
CA PHE A 51 12.32 9.83 -5.49
C PHE A 51 11.54 11.13 -5.26
N ASP A 52 10.22 11.09 -5.40
CA ASP A 52 9.35 12.27 -5.28
C ASP A 52 8.12 12.05 -4.40
N SER A 53 7.94 10.84 -3.86
CA SER A 53 6.71 10.50 -3.15
C SER A 53 6.84 9.20 -2.37
N ALA A 54 5.88 8.97 -1.47
CA ALA A 54 5.67 7.69 -0.81
C ALA A 54 4.20 7.30 -0.99
N ARG A 55 3.92 6.00 -0.99
CA ARG A 55 2.57 5.50 -1.25
C ARG A 55 2.26 4.29 -0.38
N VAL A 56 1.01 4.16 0.04
CA VAL A 56 0.44 2.92 0.55
C VAL A 56 -0.67 2.50 -0.41
N GLU A 57 -0.71 1.23 -0.78
CA GLU A 57 -1.52 0.78 -1.90
C GLU A 57 -2.11 -0.60 -1.64
N ILE A 58 -3.40 -0.75 -1.95
CA ILE A 58 -4.02 -2.06 -2.11
C ILE A 58 -3.91 -2.43 -3.59
N TYR A 59 -3.27 -3.55 -3.87
CA TYR A 59 -3.11 -4.07 -5.22
C TYR A 59 -3.95 -5.33 -5.38
N ILE A 60 -4.86 -5.31 -6.34
CA ILE A 60 -5.81 -6.39 -6.60
C ILE A 60 -5.37 -7.11 -7.87
N ASP A 61 -4.87 -8.32 -7.72
CA ASP A 61 -4.54 -9.17 -8.87
C ASP A 61 -4.63 -10.65 -8.51
N GLN A 62 -5.79 -11.23 -8.78
CA GLN A 62 -6.05 -12.67 -8.61
C GLN A 62 -5.66 -13.47 -9.86
N GLY A 63 -4.94 -12.85 -10.80
CA GLY A 63 -4.54 -13.49 -12.05
C GLY A 63 -5.62 -13.55 -13.11
N ASP A 64 -6.76 -12.90 -12.89
CA ASP A 64 -7.91 -12.93 -13.78
C ASP A 64 -8.51 -11.52 -13.88
N TYR A 65 -8.63 -11.02 -15.10
CA TYR A 65 -9.11 -9.66 -15.39
C TYR A 65 -10.50 -9.41 -14.78
N ASP A 66 -11.44 -10.33 -15.00
CA ASP A 66 -12.83 -10.15 -14.58
C ASP A 66 -12.98 -10.31 -13.07
N LYS A 67 -12.26 -11.25 -12.47
CA LYS A 67 -12.27 -11.44 -11.01
C LYS A 67 -11.71 -10.22 -10.28
N ASN A 68 -10.65 -9.61 -10.84
CA ASN A 68 -10.06 -8.40 -10.27
C ASN A 68 -11.07 -7.25 -10.29
N ARG A 69 -11.81 -7.10 -11.36
CA ARG A 69 -12.83 -6.05 -11.45
C ARG A 69 -13.99 -6.31 -10.50
N ALA A 70 -14.37 -7.56 -10.30
CA ALA A 70 -15.42 -7.89 -9.35
C ALA A 70 -15.04 -7.48 -7.91
N VAL A 71 -13.81 -7.76 -7.50
CA VAL A 71 -13.29 -7.32 -6.19
C VAL A 71 -13.24 -5.80 -6.11
N TYR A 72 -12.69 -5.15 -7.13
CA TYR A 72 -12.59 -3.69 -7.16
C TYR A 72 -13.96 -3.03 -7.08
N ARG A 73 -14.93 -3.49 -7.86
CA ARG A 73 -16.29 -2.92 -7.89
C ARG A 73 -17.01 -3.13 -6.56
N LEU A 74 -16.82 -4.28 -5.94
CA LEU A 74 -17.36 -4.51 -4.60
C LEU A 74 -16.85 -3.47 -3.62
N LEU A 75 -15.54 -3.22 -3.61
CA LEU A 75 -14.95 -2.21 -2.76
C LEU A 75 -15.45 -0.81 -3.14
N GLU A 76 -15.56 -0.53 -4.43
CA GLU A 76 -16.03 0.78 -4.93
C GLU A 76 -17.46 1.09 -4.48
N THR A 77 -18.33 0.08 -4.38
CA THR A 77 -19.68 0.30 -3.84
C THR A 77 -19.67 0.77 -2.39
N HIS A 78 -18.57 0.53 -1.67
CA HIS A 78 -18.36 0.96 -0.29
C HIS A 78 -17.35 2.10 -0.16
N ARG A 79 -17.08 2.81 -1.26
CA ARG A 79 -16.07 3.86 -1.30
C ARG A 79 -16.22 4.89 -0.19
N SER A 80 -17.43 5.39 0.02
CA SER A 80 -17.69 6.41 1.05
C SER A 80 -17.34 5.89 2.45
N GLU A 81 -17.75 4.66 2.76
CA GLU A 81 -17.46 4.03 4.05
C GLU A 81 -15.96 3.79 4.24
N ILE A 82 -15.29 3.32 3.19
CA ILE A 82 -13.86 3.06 3.19
C ILE A 82 -13.08 4.35 3.41
N GLU A 83 -13.40 5.40 2.65
CA GLU A 83 -12.70 6.68 2.75
C GLU A 83 -12.96 7.38 4.08
N THR A 84 -14.16 7.23 4.64
CA THR A 84 -14.46 7.73 5.98
C THR A 84 -13.61 7.02 7.04
N ALA A 85 -13.54 5.69 6.97
CA ALA A 85 -12.72 4.90 7.89
C ALA A 85 -11.24 5.19 7.74
N TYR A 86 -10.77 5.40 6.51
CA TYR A 86 -9.38 5.75 6.23
C TYR A 86 -9.03 7.15 6.71
N GLY A 87 -9.96 8.08 6.62
CA GLY A 87 -9.82 9.45 7.08
C GLY A 87 -9.62 10.49 5.98
N LYS A 88 -9.58 10.08 4.72
CA LYS A 88 -9.48 10.97 3.55
C LYS A 88 -9.82 10.21 2.28
N ALA A 89 -9.97 10.95 1.18
CA ALA A 89 -10.18 10.37 -0.13
C ALA A 89 -8.95 9.56 -0.59
N LEU A 90 -9.22 8.47 -1.26
CA LEU A 90 -8.20 7.61 -1.87
C LEU A 90 -8.21 7.79 -3.39
N THR A 91 -7.17 7.29 -4.05
CA THR A 91 -7.12 7.24 -5.51
C THR A 91 -7.49 5.83 -5.96
N TRP A 92 -8.52 5.72 -6.80
CA TRP A 92 -9.09 4.46 -7.28
C TRP A 92 -8.75 4.29 -8.74
N VAL A 93 -8.02 3.23 -9.09
CA VAL A 93 -7.53 3.00 -10.45
C VAL A 93 -7.83 1.57 -10.88
N CYS A 94 -8.63 1.43 -11.92
CA CYS A 94 -8.92 0.14 -12.53
C CYS A 94 -9.09 0.35 -14.03
N GLN A 95 -7.97 0.43 -14.75
CA GLN A 95 -7.95 0.79 -16.16
C GLN A 95 -8.40 -0.36 -17.04
N GLU A 96 -9.23 -0.04 -18.04
CA GLU A 96 -9.60 -1.01 -19.06
C GLU A 96 -8.35 -1.53 -19.78
N GLY A 97 -8.30 -2.83 -20.01
CA GLY A 97 -7.15 -3.47 -20.66
C GLY A 97 -5.97 -3.77 -19.74
N VAL A 98 -5.97 -3.29 -18.51
CA VAL A 98 -4.94 -3.57 -17.50
C VAL A 98 -5.49 -4.57 -16.50
N ARG A 99 -4.78 -5.69 -16.28
CA ARG A 99 -5.30 -6.79 -15.48
C ARG A 99 -5.55 -6.40 -14.02
N GLY A 100 -4.58 -5.80 -13.35
CA GLY A 100 -4.68 -5.46 -11.93
C GLY A 100 -5.38 -4.14 -11.68
N CYS A 101 -5.94 -3.97 -10.48
CA CYS A 101 -6.55 -2.74 -10.02
C CYS A 101 -5.85 -2.25 -8.75
N ARG A 102 -5.88 -0.94 -8.49
CA ARG A 102 -5.18 -0.33 -7.37
C ARG A 102 -6.03 0.71 -6.66
N ILE A 103 -5.87 0.76 -5.34
CA ILE A 103 -6.49 1.79 -4.51
C ILE A 103 -5.38 2.27 -3.57
N TYR A 104 -5.08 3.58 -3.59
CA TYR A 104 -3.90 4.05 -2.85
C TYR A 104 -4.05 5.46 -2.29
N ASP A 105 -3.17 5.78 -1.35
CA ASP A 105 -2.91 7.12 -0.86
C ASP A 105 -1.44 7.46 -1.11
N LYS A 106 -1.18 8.71 -1.44
CA LYS A 106 0.14 9.19 -1.84
C LYS A 106 0.56 10.40 -1.02
N MET A 107 1.75 10.34 -0.45
CA MET A 107 2.43 11.45 0.19
C MET A 107 3.38 12.07 -0.83
N THR A 108 3.21 13.34 -1.13
CA THR A 108 4.04 14.06 -2.11
C THR A 108 5.15 14.86 -1.41
N GLU A 109 6.08 15.38 -2.21
CA GLU A 109 7.15 16.26 -1.74
C GLU A 109 8.07 15.62 -0.71
N VAL A 110 8.28 14.32 -0.82
CA VAL A 110 9.27 13.55 -0.05
C VAL A 110 10.07 12.68 -1.00
N SER A 111 11.30 12.37 -0.61
CA SER A 111 12.18 11.56 -1.43
C SER A 111 12.97 10.57 -0.58
N ILE A 112 13.04 9.34 -1.07
CA ILE A 112 13.89 8.31 -0.45
C ILE A 112 15.36 8.72 -0.46
N THR A 113 15.76 9.62 -1.38
CA THR A 113 17.14 10.11 -1.45
C THR A 113 17.47 11.15 -0.38
N LYS A 114 16.46 11.66 0.34
CA LYS A 114 16.63 12.66 1.39
C LYS A 114 16.34 12.02 2.74
N GLU A 115 17.38 11.65 3.48
CA GLU A 115 17.21 11.00 4.78
C GLU A 115 16.41 11.85 5.77
N ASP A 116 16.43 13.17 5.63
CA ASP A 116 15.60 14.06 6.46
C ASP A 116 14.10 13.85 6.25
N ASP A 117 13.69 13.27 5.12
CA ASP A 117 12.28 12.94 4.85
C ASP A 117 11.85 11.59 5.44
N TRP A 118 12.81 10.76 5.86
CA TRP A 118 12.53 9.37 6.22
C TRP A 118 11.61 9.22 7.43
N ASP A 119 11.76 10.05 8.46
CA ASP A 119 10.89 9.97 9.63
C ASP A 119 9.42 10.16 9.25
N ALA A 120 9.14 11.16 8.43
CA ALA A 120 7.79 11.41 7.92
C ALA A 120 7.30 10.29 7.01
N MET A 121 8.16 9.77 6.14
CA MET A 121 7.81 8.67 5.24
C MET A 121 7.52 7.38 6.02
N ILE A 122 8.33 7.07 7.02
CA ILE A 122 8.14 5.88 7.86
C ILE A 122 6.83 6.00 8.66
N ALA A 123 6.55 7.17 9.23
CA ALA A 123 5.28 7.40 9.93
C ALA A 123 4.10 7.22 8.98
N PHE A 124 4.19 7.74 7.77
CA PHE A 124 3.17 7.56 6.74
C PHE A 124 2.98 6.08 6.40
N HIS A 125 4.05 5.36 6.08
CA HIS A 125 3.98 3.94 5.74
C HIS A 125 3.37 3.11 6.86
N THR A 126 3.80 3.31 8.10
CA THR A 126 3.31 2.51 9.23
C THR A 126 1.86 2.78 9.57
N GLN A 127 1.51 4.05 9.71
CA GLN A 127 0.17 4.46 10.15
C GLN A 127 -0.86 4.28 9.04
N GLN A 128 -0.53 4.68 7.82
CA GLN A 128 -1.47 4.64 6.71
C GLN A 128 -1.67 3.22 6.16
N ALA A 129 -0.64 2.36 6.19
CA ALA A 129 -0.83 0.95 5.83
C ALA A 129 -1.82 0.28 6.79
N LYS A 130 -1.69 0.52 8.09
CA LYS A 130 -2.62 -0.02 9.09
C LYS A 130 -4.05 0.48 8.85
N LYS A 131 -4.22 1.79 8.64
CA LYS A 131 -5.53 2.38 8.38
C LYS A 131 -6.15 1.83 7.11
N LEU A 132 -5.35 1.66 6.06
CA LEU A 132 -5.84 1.16 4.78
C LEU A 132 -6.33 -0.28 4.90
N LEU A 133 -5.58 -1.15 5.57
CA LEU A 133 -6.00 -2.52 5.85
C LEU A 133 -7.29 -2.56 6.66
N SER A 134 -7.37 -1.77 7.73
CA SER A 134 -8.55 -1.73 8.60
C SER A 134 -9.79 -1.21 7.86
N ALA A 135 -9.61 -0.22 6.98
CA ALA A 135 -10.72 0.36 6.22
C ALA A 135 -11.29 -0.61 5.18
N MET A 136 -10.43 -1.44 4.59
CA MET A 136 -10.82 -2.37 3.52
C MET A 136 -11.39 -3.70 4.04
N GLN A 137 -10.85 -4.19 5.15
CA GLN A 137 -11.12 -5.54 5.63
C GLN A 137 -12.61 -5.89 5.76
N PRO A 138 -13.50 -5.02 6.27
CA PRO A 138 -14.91 -5.37 6.39
C PRO A 138 -15.59 -5.70 5.08
N PHE A 139 -15.04 -5.28 3.96
CA PHE A 139 -15.73 -5.33 2.66
C PHE A 139 -15.20 -6.42 1.72
N TRP A 140 -14.12 -7.11 2.08
CA TRP A 140 -13.62 -8.21 1.25
C TRP A 140 -13.57 -9.56 1.96
N THR A 141 -14.01 -9.64 3.19
CA THR A 141 -14.06 -10.91 3.95
C THR A 141 -15.32 -11.69 3.70
#